data_490acd276e623bd129fad2d85219b619
#
_entry.id   490acd276e623bd129fad2d85219b619
#
_cell.length_a   1.000
_cell.length_b   1.000
_cell.length_c   1.000
_cell.angle_alpha   90.00
_cell.angle_beta   90.00
_cell.angle_gamma   90.00
#
_symmetry.space_group_name_H-M   'P 1'
#
loop_
_entity.id
_entity.type
_entity.pdbx_description
1 polymer ?
#
loop_
_entity_poly.entity_id
_entity_poly.type
_entity_poly.pdbx_seq_one_letter_code
_entity_poly.pdbx_strand_id
1 'polypeptide(L)'
;MNAKRIRVLLILAAVIAISVLIWRYLAQTSPAVSGSGEHTASASHAVNSGGGRRATMRMLAPVQAALTQSASVPYYLSGLGTVTAANTVTLRSRVNGQLMALHFQEGQQVKAGDLLAEIDPRPFQVELTQAQGQLAKDRAVLANARQDLARYQQLVKTNLISRQELDAQIAAVRQAEGTVKADEGAVASAQLQLDYSKITAPIGGRIGLKLVDVGNYITSGDANGIVVITQTHPINVVFTVPEANISMILQAQKSGQPPVVEAWDRANQKKLSQGILLSMDNQIDPATGTIKLKARFDNLDDALFSNQFVNIRMKVDTLTHAVVAPSAAVQMGNEGRFVWVVNDKNEVSKRQVTTGIQYGQWVVITAGLDAGVQVVTDGIDRLTEGAAVEIVPSASTEKTPVTTGEPR
;
A
#
# COMPACT_ATOMS: atom_id res chain seq x y z
N MET A 1 -25.00 -46.34 8.77
CA MET A 1 -24.46 -45.53 7.63
C MET A 1 -24.97 -44.12 7.80
N ASN A 2 -24.09 -43.14 8.07
CA ASN A 2 -24.49 -41.80 8.53
C ASN A 2 -25.13 -40.97 7.41
N ALA A 3 -26.33 -40.41 7.72
CA ALA A 3 -27.11 -39.57 6.80
C ALA A 3 -26.30 -38.44 6.10
N LYS A 4 -25.21 -37.96 6.71
CA LYS A 4 -24.29 -36.99 6.09
C LYS A 4 -23.50 -37.58 4.90
N ARG A 5 -23.09 -38.88 4.95
CA ARG A 5 -22.38 -39.56 3.85
C ARG A 5 -23.29 -39.82 2.64
N ILE A 6 -24.56 -40.09 2.86
CA ILE A 6 -25.57 -40.29 1.80
C ILE A 6 -25.82 -38.96 1.06
N ARG A 7 -25.92 -37.83 1.78
CA ARG A 7 -26.08 -36.49 1.15
C ARG A 7 -24.88 -36.08 0.32
N VAL A 8 -23.67 -36.39 0.77
CA VAL A 8 -22.44 -36.09 0.00
C VAL A 8 -22.38 -36.93 -1.27
N LEU A 9 -22.75 -38.21 -1.22
CA LEU A 9 -22.78 -39.09 -2.41
C LEU A 9 -23.85 -38.64 -3.42
N LEU A 10 -25.02 -38.17 -2.96
CA LEU A 10 -26.05 -37.64 -3.85
C LEU A 10 -25.64 -36.34 -4.54
N ILE A 11 -24.92 -35.44 -3.83
CA ILE A 11 -24.39 -34.22 -4.42
C ILE A 11 -23.30 -34.52 -5.45
N LEU A 12 -22.41 -35.51 -5.18
CA LEU A 12 -21.36 -35.92 -6.11
C LEU A 12 -21.95 -36.54 -7.40
N ALA A 13 -22.99 -37.35 -7.26
CA ALA A 13 -23.70 -37.93 -8.40
C ALA A 13 -24.41 -36.88 -9.25
N ALA A 14 -25.00 -35.86 -8.62
CA ALA A 14 -25.64 -34.74 -9.32
C ALA A 14 -24.62 -33.88 -10.12
N VAL A 15 -23.44 -33.62 -9.54
CA VAL A 15 -22.37 -32.88 -10.21
C VAL A 15 -21.83 -33.64 -11.43
N ILE A 16 -21.65 -34.97 -11.33
CA ILE A 16 -21.22 -35.82 -12.44
C ILE A 16 -22.27 -35.83 -13.55
N ALA A 17 -23.55 -35.93 -13.22
CA ALA A 17 -24.65 -35.93 -14.20
C ALA A 17 -24.70 -34.58 -14.96
N ILE A 18 -24.54 -33.47 -14.26
CA ILE A 18 -24.50 -32.11 -14.88
C ILE A 18 -23.28 -31.97 -15.80
N SER A 19 -22.12 -32.45 -15.40
CA SER A 19 -20.89 -32.42 -16.22
C SER A 19 -21.03 -33.21 -17.52
N VAL A 20 -21.67 -34.38 -17.48
CA VAL A 20 -21.94 -35.21 -18.65
C VAL A 20 -22.96 -34.53 -19.60
N LEU A 21 -23.97 -33.87 -19.06
CA LEU A 21 -24.96 -33.10 -19.83
C LEU A 21 -24.32 -31.92 -20.55
N ILE A 22 -23.45 -31.17 -19.87
CA ILE A 22 -22.70 -30.04 -20.46
C ILE A 22 -21.76 -30.53 -21.56
N TRP A 23 -21.04 -31.64 -21.34
CA TRP A 23 -20.14 -32.21 -22.34
C TRP A 23 -20.91 -32.67 -23.59
N ARG A 24 -22.07 -33.28 -23.43
CA ARG A 24 -22.92 -33.71 -24.52
C ARG A 24 -23.55 -32.55 -25.32
N TYR A 25 -23.87 -31.44 -24.64
CA TYR A 25 -24.35 -30.21 -25.27
C TYR A 25 -23.28 -29.51 -26.10
N LEU A 26 -22.03 -29.43 -25.59
CA LEU A 26 -20.91 -28.87 -26.34
C LEU A 26 -20.44 -29.74 -27.54
N ALA A 27 -20.61 -31.07 -27.46
CA ALA A 27 -20.24 -31.98 -28.53
C ALA A 27 -21.22 -31.96 -29.73
N GLN A 28 -22.40 -31.33 -29.55
CA GLN A 28 -23.42 -31.25 -30.63
C GLN A 28 -23.37 -29.96 -31.45
N THR A 29 -22.46 -29.03 -31.19
CA THR A 29 -22.37 -27.74 -31.88
C THR A 29 -21.16 -27.60 -32.80
N SER A 30 -20.67 -28.69 -33.41
CA SER A 30 -19.68 -28.61 -34.50
C SER A 30 -20.37 -28.72 -35.83
N PRO A 31 -20.37 -27.67 -36.70
CA PRO A 31 -20.89 -27.80 -38.03
C PRO A 31 -19.90 -28.57 -38.94
N ALA A 32 -20.33 -29.67 -39.47
CA ALA A 32 -19.67 -30.42 -40.56
C ALA A 32 -19.74 -29.63 -41.84
N VAL A 33 -18.61 -29.30 -42.45
CA VAL A 33 -18.53 -28.83 -43.83
C VAL A 33 -18.25 -30.07 -44.70
N SER A 34 -19.31 -30.53 -45.36
CA SER A 34 -19.23 -31.50 -46.51
C SER A 34 -19.59 -30.75 -47.78
N GLY A 35 -18.80 -30.89 -48.80
CA GLY A 35 -19.17 -30.36 -50.11
C GLY A 35 -18.16 -30.72 -51.18
N SER A 36 -18.24 -31.96 -51.66
CA SER A 36 -17.68 -32.43 -52.93
C SER A 36 -18.48 -31.86 -54.12
N GLY A 37 -17.81 -31.53 -55.19
CA GLY A 37 -18.44 -31.14 -56.47
C GLY A 37 -17.43 -30.99 -57.58
N GLU A 38 -17.06 -32.13 -58.21
CA GLU A 38 -16.46 -32.18 -59.56
C GLU A 38 -17.43 -31.63 -60.60
N HIS A 39 -16.92 -30.92 -61.58
CA HIS A 39 -17.23 -31.10 -63.02
C HIS A 39 -16.33 -30.23 -63.90
N THR A 40 -15.41 -30.86 -64.55
CA THR A 40 -15.12 -30.96 -65.99
C THR A 40 -15.58 -29.82 -66.92
N ALA A 41 -14.70 -29.31 -67.68
CA ALA A 41 -14.44 -29.49 -69.08
C ALA A 41 -13.99 -28.21 -69.81
N SER A 42 -12.85 -28.30 -70.39
CA SER A 42 -12.38 -27.88 -71.68
C SER A 42 -12.90 -26.59 -72.32
N ALA A 43 -11.97 -25.72 -72.68
CA ALA A 43 -11.78 -25.25 -74.03
C ALA A 43 -10.43 -24.51 -74.16
N SER A 44 -9.61 -25.09 -75.03
CA SER A 44 -8.40 -24.53 -75.56
C SER A 44 -8.69 -23.31 -76.47
N HIS A 45 -7.91 -22.23 -76.28
CA HIS A 45 -7.48 -21.41 -77.44
C HIS A 45 -6.06 -20.89 -77.18
N ALA A 46 -5.16 -21.41 -77.94
CA ALA A 46 -3.86 -20.84 -78.22
C ALA A 46 -4.02 -19.58 -79.07
N VAL A 47 -3.13 -18.67 -78.91
CA VAL A 47 -2.40 -17.79 -79.85
C VAL A 47 -2.10 -16.47 -79.11
N ASN A 48 -0.95 -15.98 -78.83
CA ASN A 48 0.09 -15.52 -79.72
C ASN A 48 1.24 -14.90 -78.95
N SER A 49 2.41 -15.21 -79.32
CA SER A 49 3.66 -14.60 -78.88
C SER A 49 3.72 -13.09 -79.19
N GLY A 50 3.91 -12.31 -78.20
CA GLY A 50 4.28 -10.90 -78.29
C GLY A 50 5.26 -10.55 -77.16
N GLY A 51 6.56 -10.60 -77.43
CA GLY A 51 7.61 -10.20 -76.59
C GLY A 51 7.50 -8.68 -76.22
N GLY A 52 6.95 -8.39 -75.08
CA GLY A 52 7.05 -7.09 -74.46
C GLY A 52 7.85 -7.26 -73.21
N ARG A 53 9.06 -6.71 -73.15
CA ARG A 53 9.79 -6.46 -71.90
C ARG A 53 8.88 -5.61 -71.00
N ARG A 54 8.07 -6.25 -70.14
CA ARG A 54 7.47 -5.57 -68.99
C ARG A 54 8.62 -5.21 -68.07
N ALA A 55 9.03 -3.97 -68.18
CA ALA A 55 9.70 -3.34 -67.05
C ALA A 55 8.79 -3.58 -65.86
N THR A 56 9.21 -4.43 -64.94
CA THR A 56 8.61 -4.53 -63.61
C THR A 56 8.75 -3.14 -62.99
N MET A 57 7.69 -2.33 -63.08
CA MET A 57 7.53 -1.19 -62.22
C MET A 57 7.62 -1.76 -60.80
N ARG A 58 8.77 -1.58 -60.18
CA ARG A 58 8.95 -1.78 -58.73
C ARG A 58 7.90 -0.87 -58.07
N MET A 59 6.71 -1.38 -57.76
CA MET A 59 5.75 -0.64 -56.97
C MET A 59 6.42 -0.40 -55.65
N LEU A 60 6.78 0.85 -55.36
CA LEU A 60 7.28 1.28 -54.09
C LEU A 60 6.17 1.00 -53.06
N ALA A 61 6.49 0.27 -51.99
CA ALA A 61 5.53 0.02 -50.95
C ALA A 61 5.41 1.31 -50.08
N PRO A 62 4.21 1.92 -49.99
CA PRO A 62 4.03 3.08 -49.10
C PRO A 62 4.16 2.65 -47.65
N VAL A 63 5.04 3.30 -46.90
CA VAL A 63 5.30 3.01 -45.51
C VAL A 63 5.31 4.29 -44.69
N GLN A 64 4.91 4.21 -43.41
CA GLN A 64 5.20 5.26 -42.45
C GLN A 64 6.47 4.90 -41.70
N ALA A 65 7.29 5.88 -41.46
CA ALA A 65 8.55 5.71 -40.73
C ALA A 65 8.72 6.77 -39.68
N ALA A 66 9.40 6.40 -38.58
CA ALA A 66 9.73 7.31 -37.48
C ALA A 66 11.20 7.14 -37.11
N LEU A 67 11.79 8.21 -36.57
CA LEU A 67 13.16 8.18 -36.07
C LEU A 67 13.20 7.59 -34.65
N THR A 68 14.19 6.73 -34.41
CA THR A 68 14.55 6.34 -33.04
C THR A 68 15.19 7.52 -32.34
N GLN A 69 14.94 7.64 -31.04
CA GLN A 69 15.39 8.76 -30.24
C GLN A 69 16.20 8.28 -29.03
N SER A 70 17.12 9.13 -28.55
CA SER A 70 17.74 8.94 -27.25
C SER A 70 16.92 9.69 -26.22
N ALA A 71 16.40 8.99 -25.21
CA ALA A 71 15.53 9.56 -24.18
C ALA A 71 15.91 9.05 -22.79
N SER A 72 15.57 9.85 -21.78
CA SER A 72 15.64 9.39 -20.39
C SER A 72 14.31 8.72 -20.01
N VAL A 73 14.35 7.41 -19.78
CA VAL A 73 13.16 6.59 -19.52
C VAL A 73 13.17 6.15 -18.06
N PRO A 74 12.17 6.57 -17.25
CA PRO A 74 12.05 6.11 -15.89
C PRO A 74 11.69 4.62 -15.85
N TYR A 75 12.39 3.87 -15.01
CA TYR A 75 12.13 2.46 -14.78
C TYR A 75 11.24 2.28 -13.55
N TYR A 76 10.06 1.75 -13.75
CA TYR A 76 9.09 1.50 -12.71
C TYR A 76 8.95 0.01 -12.40
N LEU A 77 8.98 -0.33 -11.12
CA LEU A 77 8.48 -1.61 -10.61
C LEU A 77 7.02 -1.43 -10.24
N SER A 78 6.18 -2.31 -10.76
CA SER A 78 4.74 -2.34 -10.46
C SER A 78 4.43 -3.45 -9.47
N GLY A 79 3.50 -3.19 -8.57
CA GLY A 79 3.01 -4.16 -7.59
C GLY A 79 1.60 -3.81 -7.14
N LEU A 80 0.91 -4.79 -6.55
CA LEU A 80 -0.36 -4.56 -5.87
C LEU A 80 -0.08 -4.24 -4.40
N GLY A 81 -0.69 -3.17 -3.90
CA GLY A 81 -0.54 -2.73 -2.52
C GLY A 81 -1.87 -2.68 -1.79
N THR A 82 -1.77 -2.79 -0.46
CA THR A 82 -2.88 -2.54 0.46
C THR A 82 -2.53 -1.33 1.31
N VAL A 83 -3.42 -0.37 1.35
CA VAL A 83 -3.29 0.81 2.20
C VAL A 83 -3.47 0.39 3.66
N THR A 84 -2.55 0.80 4.51
CA THR A 84 -2.59 0.52 5.96
C THR A 84 -2.44 1.83 6.72
N ALA A 85 -3.19 1.99 7.80
CA ALA A 85 -2.99 3.13 8.68
C ALA A 85 -1.55 3.19 9.21
N ALA A 86 -1.04 4.39 9.48
CA ALA A 86 0.24 4.53 10.18
C ALA A 86 0.16 3.92 11.59
N ASN A 87 -0.91 4.24 12.32
CA ASN A 87 -1.24 3.67 13.61
C ASN A 87 -2.76 3.47 13.71
N THR A 88 -3.17 2.41 14.40
CA THR A 88 -4.57 2.13 14.72
C THR A 88 -4.66 1.82 16.20
N VAL A 89 -5.52 2.51 16.93
CA VAL A 89 -5.72 2.30 18.35
C VAL A 89 -7.21 2.08 18.62
N THR A 90 -7.53 0.95 19.22
CA THR A 90 -8.86 0.71 19.80
C THR A 90 -8.92 1.34 21.18
N LEU A 91 -9.74 2.36 21.33
CA LEU A 91 -9.94 3.08 22.57
C LEU A 91 -10.76 2.23 23.54
N ARG A 92 -10.18 1.91 24.69
CA ARG A 92 -10.81 1.09 25.73
C ARG A 92 -10.80 1.83 27.05
N SER A 93 -11.80 1.55 27.89
CA SER A 93 -11.78 2.02 29.26
C SER A 93 -10.75 1.24 30.09
N ARG A 94 -10.15 1.92 31.07
CA ARG A 94 -9.30 1.32 32.10
C ARG A 94 -10.03 1.13 33.42
N VAL A 95 -11.23 1.72 33.54
CA VAL A 95 -12.10 1.63 34.72
C VAL A 95 -13.48 1.16 34.32
N ASN A 96 -14.20 0.57 35.26
CA ASN A 96 -15.57 0.10 35.04
C ASN A 96 -16.56 1.20 35.43
N GLY A 97 -17.66 1.33 34.69
CA GLY A 97 -18.71 2.28 35.03
C GLY A 97 -19.66 2.55 33.87
N GLN A 98 -20.68 3.36 34.13
CA GLN A 98 -21.62 3.78 33.11
C GLN A 98 -21.03 4.87 32.24
N LEU A 99 -21.18 4.74 30.91
CA LEU A 99 -20.80 5.75 29.94
C LEU A 99 -21.77 6.93 30.00
N MET A 100 -21.30 8.08 30.47
CA MET A 100 -22.13 9.28 30.66
C MET A 100 -22.20 10.16 29.42
N ALA A 101 -21.11 10.27 28.69
CA ALA A 101 -21.03 11.14 27.52
C ALA A 101 -20.02 10.64 26.49
N LEU A 102 -20.30 10.92 25.22
CA LEU A 102 -19.36 10.83 24.10
C LEU A 102 -19.17 12.25 23.53
N HIS A 103 -17.92 12.69 23.41
CA HIS A 103 -17.54 14.05 23.00
C HIS A 103 -16.97 14.09 21.58
N PHE A 104 -17.33 13.15 20.73
CA PHE A 104 -16.90 13.08 19.34
C PHE A 104 -18.05 12.75 18.40
N GLN A 105 -17.86 13.04 17.14
CA GLN A 105 -18.70 12.56 16.04
C GLN A 105 -17.96 11.48 15.25
N GLU A 106 -18.73 10.53 14.73
CA GLU A 106 -18.19 9.48 13.86
C GLU A 106 -17.54 10.09 12.60
N GLY A 107 -16.34 9.64 12.25
CA GLY A 107 -15.58 10.17 11.13
C GLY A 107 -14.84 11.47 11.40
N GLN A 108 -14.96 12.08 12.60
CA GLN A 108 -14.27 13.31 12.97
C GLN A 108 -12.75 13.10 13.08
N GLN A 109 -11.98 14.13 12.73
CA GLN A 109 -10.54 14.21 13.01
C GLN A 109 -10.34 14.72 14.44
N VAL A 110 -9.49 14.04 15.22
CA VAL A 110 -9.12 14.40 16.58
C VAL A 110 -7.61 14.47 16.75
N LYS A 111 -7.20 15.23 17.77
CA LYS A 111 -5.79 15.35 18.17
C LYS A 111 -5.52 14.48 19.40
N ALA A 112 -4.27 14.12 19.59
CA ALA A 112 -3.84 13.47 20.83
C ALA A 112 -4.16 14.37 22.04
N GLY A 113 -4.78 13.80 23.08
CA GLY A 113 -5.23 14.50 24.29
C GLY A 113 -6.69 14.96 24.27
N ASP A 114 -7.37 14.97 23.12
CA ASP A 114 -8.80 15.36 23.06
C ASP A 114 -9.64 14.41 23.92
N LEU A 115 -10.57 14.96 24.71
CA LEU A 115 -11.52 14.19 25.51
C LEU A 115 -12.55 13.56 24.59
N LEU A 116 -12.70 12.24 24.63
CA LEU A 116 -13.57 11.49 23.76
C LEU A 116 -14.76 10.85 24.46
N ALA A 117 -14.56 10.36 25.66
CA ALA A 117 -15.65 9.72 26.43
C ALA A 117 -15.48 9.98 27.93
N GLU A 118 -16.58 9.95 28.62
CA GLU A 118 -16.62 10.13 30.08
C GLU A 118 -17.43 9.02 30.73
N ILE A 119 -16.79 8.30 31.65
CA ILE A 119 -17.42 7.32 32.53
C ILE A 119 -17.84 8.04 33.81
N ASP A 120 -18.91 7.61 34.46
CA ASP A 120 -19.43 8.22 35.69
C ASP A 120 -18.28 8.45 36.72
N PRO A 121 -17.85 9.72 36.93
CA PRO A 121 -16.72 10.01 37.77
C PRO A 121 -17.08 10.00 39.29
N ARG A 122 -18.37 10.00 39.62
CA ARG A 122 -18.86 10.14 40.99
C ARG A 122 -18.29 9.11 41.98
N PRO A 123 -18.29 7.80 41.68
CA PRO A 123 -17.69 6.81 42.55
C PRO A 123 -16.22 7.07 42.83
N PHE A 124 -15.43 7.41 41.80
CA PHE A 124 -14.00 7.69 41.94
C PHE A 124 -13.73 8.98 42.68
N GLN A 125 -14.60 9.98 42.55
CA GLN A 125 -14.51 11.22 43.29
C GLN A 125 -14.75 11.02 44.79
N VAL A 126 -15.70 10.17 45.17
CA VAL A 126 -15.96 9.79 46.56
C VAL A 126 -14.74 9.05 47.14
N GLU A 127 -14.18 8.10 46.43
CA GLU A 127 -12.99 7.34 46.82
C GLU A 127 -11.78 8.26 47.03
N LEU A 128 -11.55 9.22 46.14
CA LEU A 128 -10.50 10.22 46.26
C LEU A 128 -10.70 11.08 47.51
N THR A 129 -11.94 11.55 47.74
CA THR A 129 -12.26 12.37 48.95
C THR A 129 -12.01 11.59 50.21
N GLN A 130 -12.38 10.30 50.26
CA GLN A 130 -12.12 9.42 51.38
C GLN A 130 -10.62 9.25 51.67
N ALA A 131 -9.82 8.97 50.65
CA ALA A 131 -8.37 8.84 50.75
C ALA A 131 -7.70 10.14 51.20
N GLN A 132 -8.16 11.28 50.69
CA GLN A 132 -7.67 12.61 51.15
C GLN A 132 -8.00 12.88 52.63
N GLY A 133 -9.20 12.49 53.07
CA GLY A 133 -9.59 12.61 54.48
C GLY A 133 -8.71 11.76 55.38
N GLN A 134 -8.38 10.53 55.01
CA GLN A 134 -7.49 9.66 55.76
C GLN A 134 -6.07 10.24 55.83
N LEU A 135 -5.52 10.70 54.71
CA LEU A 135 -4.23 11.38 54.66
C LEU A 135 -4.16 12.61 55.54
N ALA A 136 -5.21 13.44 55.57
CA ALA A 136 -5.29 14.62 56.42
C ALA A 136 -5.25 14.26 57.91
N LYS A 137 -5.99 13.22 58.31
CA LYS A 137 -5.98 12.69 59.70
C LYS A 137 -4.58 12.22 60.08
N ASP A 138 -3.91 11.43 59.27
CA ASP A 138 -2.63 10.83 59.61
C ASP A 138 -1.46 11.84 59.52
N ARG A 139 -1.59 12.86 58.67
CA ARG A 139 -0.70 14.04 58.72
C ARG A 139 -0.81 14.80 60.03
N ALA A 140 -2.02 14.91 60.63
CA ALA A 140 -2.18 15.53 61.96
C ALA A 140 -1.55 14.67 63.05
N VAL A 141 -1.67 13.32 62.97
CA VAL A 141 -0.99 12.40 63.89
C VAL A 141 0.53 12.55 63.80
N LEU A 142 1.08 12.59 62.58
CA LEU A 142 2.51 12.83 62.37
C LEU A 142 2.97 14.17 62.92
N ALA A 143 2.19 15.25 62.73
CA ALA A 143 2.50 16.56 63.26
C ALA A 143 2.59 16.56 64.84
N ASN A 144 1.63 15.87 65.46
CA ASN A 144 1.66 15.71 66.96
C ASN A 144 2.88 14.88 67.35
N ALA A 145 3.15 13.74 66.71
CA ALA A 145 4.32 12.90 67.04
C ALA A 145 5.65 13.68 66.88
N ARG A 146 5.78 14.54 65.87
CA ARG A 146 6.94 15.41 65.69
C ARG A 146 7.07 16.49 66.79
N GLN A 147 5.95 17.08 67.26
CA GLN A 147 5.95 18.02 68.34
C GLN A 147 6.36 17.34 69.66
N ASP A 148 5.85 16.13 69.89
CA ASP A 148 6.23 15.36 71.10
C ASP A 148 7.71 14.99 71.05
N LEU A 149 8.23 14.52 69.92
CA LEU A 149 9.66 14.22 69.72
C LEU A 149 10.52 15.46 70.04
N ALA A 150 10.15 16.64 69.55
CA ALA A 150 10.86 17.87 69.82
C ALA A 150 10.88 18.19 71.30
N ARG A 151 9.76 17.96 72.04
CA ARG A 151 9.66 18.11 73.52
C ARG A 151 10.57 17.10 74.25
N TYR A 152 10.51 15.81 73.81
CA TYR A 152 11.34 14.76 74.43
C TYR A 152 12.84 15.01 74.18
N GLN A 153 13.25 15.52 73.06
CA GLN A 153 14.64 15.91 72.76
C GLN A 153 15.15 17.01 73.69
N GLN A 154 14.28 17.90 74.11
CA GLN A 154 14.65 18.95 75.12
C GLN A 154 14.74 18.34 76.51
N LEU A 155 13.80 17.48 76.92
CA LEU A 155 13.77 16.87 78.25
C LEU A 155 14.95 15.92 78.48
N VAL A 156 15.46 15.21 77.48
CA VAL A 156 16.68 14.39 77.60
C VAL A 156 17.90 15.23 77.89
N LYS A 157 18.01 16.44 77.36
CA LYS A 157 19.14 17.35 77.63
C LYS A 157 19.22 17.76 79.08
N THR A 158 18.09 17.75 79.83
CA THR A 158 17.97 18.08 81.25
C THR A 158 17.92 16.85 82.18
N ASN A 159 18.17 15.63 81.57
CA ASN A 159 18.11 14.34 82.26
C ASN A 159 16.77 14.03 82.98
N LEU A 160 15.66 14.57 82.42
CA LEU A 160 14.31 14.36 82.98
C LEU A 160 13.60 13.11 82.38
N ILE A 161 14.12 12.53 81.35
CA ILE A 161 13.61 11.31 80.74
C ILE A 161 14.74 10.36 80.37
N SER A 162 14.43 9.08 80.15
CA SER A 162 15.37 8.05 79.70
C SER A 162 15.63 8.14 78.20
N ARG A 163 16.80 7.63 77.76
CA ARG A 163 17.10 7.49 76.34
C ARG A 163 16.15 6.53 75.67
N GLN A 164 15.67 5.48 76.30
CA GLN A 164 14.70 4.53 75.82
C GLN A 164 13.37 5.20 75.44
N GLU A 165 12.89 6.18 76.20
CA GLU A 165 11.68 6.93 75.92
C GLU A 165 11.86 7.83 74.68
N LEU A 166 13.04 8.44 74.53
CA LEU A 166 13.36 9.21 73.33
C LEU A 166 13.39 8.28 72.05
N ASP A 167 14.03 7.10 72.13
CA ASP A 167 14.09 6.16 71.05
C ASP A 167 12.70 5.65 70.65
N ALA A 168 11.82 5.42 71.66
CA ALA A 168 10.43 5.08 71.40
C ALA A 168 9.68 6.19 70.63
N GLN A 169 9.91 7.47 70.98
CA GLN A 169 9.29 8.58 70.27
C GLN A 169 9.83 8.78 68.85
N ILE A 170 11.14 8.52 68.64
CA ILE A 170 11.74 8.51 67.35
C ILE A 170 11.07 7.40 66.44
N ALA A 171 10.85 6.23 67.04
CA ALA A 171 10.18 5.12 66.36
C ALA A 171 8.71 5.49 66.02
N ALA A 172 7.98 6.15 66.94
CA ALA A 172 6.61 6.61 66.69
C ALA A 172 6.52 7.61 65.51
N VAL A 173 7.46 8.57 65.43
CA VAL A 173 7.53 9.50 64.30
C VAL A 173 7.77 8.73 62.98
N ARG A 174 8.74 7.81 62.95
CA ARG A 174 9.03 7.01 61.78
C ARG A 174 7.82 6.17 61.31
N GLN A 175 7.10 5.61 62.30
CA GLN A 175 5.86 4.87 62.01
C GLN A 175 4.81 5.77 61.39
N ALA A 176 4.56 6.97 61.98
CA ALA A 176 3.61 7.93 61.46
C ALA A 176 4.02 8.45 60.04
N GLU A 177 5.32 8.65 59.82
CA GLU A 177 5.84 8.98 58.45
C GLU A 177 5.57 7.88 57.45
N GLY A 178 5.75 6.61 57.82
CA GLY A 178 5.41 5.47 57.03
C GLY A 178 3.93 5.40 56.67
N THR A 179 3.05 5.69 57.66
CA THR A 179 1.59 5.71 57.42
C THR A 179 1.19 6.84 56.46
N VAL A 180 1.68 8.05 56.65
CA VAL A 180 1.43 9.19 55.73
C VAL A 180 1.89 8.87 54.33
N LYS A 181 3.05 8.22 54.19
CA LYS A 181 3.54 7.79 52.84
C LYS A 181 2.65 6.76 52.16
N ALA A 182 2.09 5.83 52.94
CA ALA A 182 1.12 4.86 52.43
C ALA A 182 -0.18 5.55 51.97
N ASP A 183 -0.69 6.51 52.74
CA ASP A 183 -1.89 7.27 52.41
C ASP A 183 -1.69 8.18 51.18
N GLU A 184 -0.49 8.77 51.03
CA GLU A 184 -0.14 9.51 49.81
C GLU A 184 -0.22 8.60 48.57
N GLY A 185 0.20 7.36 48.71
CA GLY A 185 0.03 6.33 47.68
C GLY A 185 -1.45 6.01 47.36
N ALA A 186 -2.28 5.90 48.41
CA ALA A 186 -3.72 5.68 48.29
C ALA A 186 -4.43 6.85 47.56
N VAL A 187 -4.09 8.10 47.92
CA VAL A 187 -4.61 9.30 47.24
C VAL A 187 -4.19 9.32 45.78
N ALA A 188 -2.94 9.01 45.46
CA ALA A 188 -2.45 8.95 44.10
C ALA A 188 -3.17 7.88 43.28
N SER A 189 -3.46 6.71 43.88
CA SER A 189 -4.23 5.63 43.23
C SER A 189 -5.66 6.05 42.93
N ALA A 190 -6.36 6.66 43.87
CA ALA A 190 -7.74 7.14 43.67
C ALA A 190 -7.81 8.27 42.65
N GLN A 191 -6.82 9.18 42.62
CA GLN A 191 -6.72 10.22 41.61
C GLN A 191 -6.53 9.61 40.19
N LEU A 192 -5.68 8.60 40.05
CA LEU A 192 -5.45 7.92 38.81
C LEU A 192 -6.72 7.23 38.27
N GLN A 193 -7.53 6.64 39.15
CA GLN A 193 -8.81 6.04 38.74
C GLN A 193 -9.81 7.10 38.27
N LEU A 194 -9.85 8.26 38.95
CA LEU A 194 -10.64 9.41 38.53
C LEU A 194 -10.17 9.95 37.17
N ASP A 195 -8.87 10.03 36.95
CA ASP A 195 -8.32 10.46 35.65
C ASP A 195 -8.67 9.46 34.54
N TYR A 196 -8.68 8.16 34.81
CA TYR A 196 -9.09 7.13 33.86
C TYR A 196 -10.59 7.14 33.53
N SER A 197 -11.43 7.79 34.34
CA SER A 197 -12.84 7.99 33.99
C SER A 197 -13.02 8.95 32.82
N LYS A 198 -12.02 9.79 32.53
CA LYS A 198 -11.96 10.69 31.37
C LYS A 198 -11.09 10.05 30.31
N ILE A 199 -11.72 9.58 29.24
CA ILE A 199 -11.06 8.82 28.18
C ILE A 199 -10.64 9.78 27.09
N THR A 200 -9.33 9.96 26.92
CA THR A 200 -8.73 10.86 25.93
C THR A 200 -8.09 10.09 24.76
N ALA A 201 -7.97 10.74 23.61
CA ALA A 201 -7.31 10.21 22.44
C ALA A 201 -5.81 10.02 22.66
N PRO A 202 -5.25 8.79 22.56
CA PRO A 202 -3.82 8.56 22.73
C PRO A 202 -3.00 9.00 21.51
N ILE A 203 -3.63 9.08 20.34
CA ILE A 203 -3.04 9.51 19.07
C ILE A 203 -4.01 10.45 18.34
N GLY A 204 -3.47 11.30 17.50
CA GLY A 204 -4.28 12.04 16.51
C GLY A 204 -4.68 11.14 15.36
N GLY A 205 -5.88 11.34 14.82
CA GLY A 205 -6.37 10.55 13.69
C GLY A 205 -7.88 10.69 13.49
N ARG A 206 -8.41 9.88 12.58
CA ARG A 206 -9.84 9.85 12.27
C ARG A 206 -10.54 8.84 13.16
N ILE A 207 -11.64 9.25 13.77
CA ILE A 207 -12.50 8.40 14.59
C ILE A 207 -13.35 7.51 13.66
N GLY A 208 -13.42 6.21 13.99
CA GLY A 208 -14.30 5.26 13.33
C GLY A 208 -15.76 5.37 13.80
N LEU A 209 -16.53 4.33 13.53
CA LEU A 209 -17.89 4.20 14.06
C LEU A 209 -17.83 3.89 15.56
N LYS A 210 -18.77 4.43 16.34
CA LYS A 210 -18.92 4.12 17.76
C LYS A 210 -19.35 2.65 17.94
N LEU A 211 -18.78 2.00 18.92
CA LEU A 211 -19.08 0.61 19.23
C LEU A 211 -20.02 0.48 20.44
N VAL A 212 -20.24 1.57 21.16
CA VAL A 212 -21.07 1.63 22.37
C VAL A 212 -21.88 2.92 22.41
N ASP A 213 -23.01 2.90 23.11
CA ASP A 213 -23.90 4.05 23.28
C ASP A 213 -23.81 4.60 24.72
N VAL A 214 -24.12 5.90 24.84
CA VAL A 214 -24.28 6.56 26.14
C VAL A 214 -25.35 5.84 26.96
N GLY A 215 -25.07 5.63 28.24
CA GLY A 215 -25.93 4.86 29.15
C GLY A 215 -25.48 3.41 29.33
N ASN A 216 -24.69 2.84 28.44
CA ASN A 216 -24.16 1.49 28.58
C ASN A 216 -23.17 1.41 29.74
N TYR A 217 -23.13 0.25 30.39
CA TYR A 217 -22.11 -0.05 31.40
C TYR A 217 -20.88 -0.62 30.66
N ILE A 218 -19.73 0.04 30.85
CA ILE A 218 -18.45 -0.33 30.23
C ILE A 218 -17.58 -1.06 31.24
N THR A 219 -16.92 -2.13 30.81
CA THR A 219 -15.94 -2.84 31.62
C THR A 219 -14.55 -2.70 31.02
N SER A 220 -13.52 -2.67 31.88
CA SER A 220 -12.11 -2.59 31.44
C SER A 220 -11.66 -3.81 30.62
N GLY A 221 -12.43 -4.92 30.67
CA GLY A 221 -12.18 -6.15 29.93
C GLY A 221 -12.84 -6.22 28.54
N ASP A 222 -13.63 -5.24 28.15
CA ASP A 222 -14.38 -5.28 26.90
C ASP A 222 -13.42 -5.29 25.70
N ALA A 223 -13.52 -6.38 24.90
CA ALA A 223 -12.64 -6.60 23.76
C ALA A 223 -12.90 -5.60 22.63
N ASN A 224 -14.15 -5.20 22.42
CA ASN A 224 -14.56 -4.32 21.31
C ASN A 224 -14.12 -2.87 21.50
N GLY A 225 -13.99 -2.41 22.77
CA GLY A 225 -13.67 -1.01 23.06
C GLY A 225 -14.83 -0.05 22.80
N ILE A 226 -14.53 1.25 22.84
CA ILE A 226 -15.50 2.34 22.65
C ILE A 226 -15.53 2.79 21.21
N VAL A 227 -14.35 3.01 20.62
CA VAL A 227 -14.16 3.47 19.25
C VAL A 227 -12.74 3.15 18.79
N VAL A 228 -12.54 3.07 17.48
CA VAL A 228 -11.22 2.91 16.86
C VAL A 228 -10.75 4.26 16.31
N ILE A 229 -9.54 4.65 16.64
CA ILE A 229 -8.87 5.83 16.08
C ILE A 229 -7.84 5.34 15.07
N THR A 230 -7.92 5.85 13.85
CA THR A 230 -7.03 5.47 12.74
C THR A 230 -6.25 6.69 12.28
N GLN A 231 -4.94 6.62 12.34
CA GLN A 231 -4.09 7.69 11.82
C GLN A 231 -3.98 7.56 10.29
N THR A 232 -4.61 8.51 9.58
CA THR A 232 -4.66 8.57 8.12
C THR A 232 -3.66 9.57 7.53
N HIS A 233 -3.07 10.43 8.35
CA HIS A 233 -2.05 11.43 8.01
C HIS A 233 -0.83 11.28 8.93
N PRO A 234 0.31 10.74 8.45
CA PRO A 234 0.50 10.04 7.17
C PRO A 234 -0.17 8.66 7.15
N ILE A 235 -0.28 8.07 5.94
CA ILE A 235 -0.77 6.71 5.73
C ILE A 235 0.30 5.88 5.03
N ASN A 236 0.27 4.57 5.22
CA ASN A 236 1.23 3.66 4.60
C ASN A 236 0.56 2.79 3.53
N VAL A 237 1.35 2.34 2.58
CA VAL A 237 0.95 1.27 1.66
C VAL A 237 1.97 0.14 1.77
N VAL A 238 1.48 -1.06 2.03
CA VAL A 238 2.28 -2.28 1.99
C VAL A 238 2.02 -2.97 0.65
N PHE A 239 3.08 -3.25 -0.10
CA PHE A 239 3.00 -3.88 -1.41
C PHE A 239 4.12 -4.91 -1.58
N THR A 240 3.98 -5.80 -2.55
CA THR A 240 4.94 -6.88 -2.79
C THR A 240 5.61 -6.70 -4.14
N VAL A 241 6.89 -7.10 -4.20
CA VAL A 241 7.66 -7.17 -5.43
C VAL A 241 8.42 -8.49 -5.48
N PRO A 242 8.69 -9.05 -6.69
CA PRO A 242 9.50 -10.28 -6.84
C PRO A 242 10.91 -10.10 -6.27
N GLU A 243 11.47 -11.16 -5.68
CA GLU A 243 12.83 -11.16 -5.09
C GLU A 243 13.93 -10.79 -6.10
N ALA A 244 13.74 -11.11 -7.37
CA ALA A 244 14.68 -10.74 -8.44
C ALA A 244 14.97 -9.23 -8.53
N ASN A 245 14.07 -8.39 -8.01
CA ASN A 245 14.21 -6.93 -8.06
C ASN A 245 14.88 -6.34 -6.81
N ILE A 246 15.22 -7.16 -5.79
CA ILE A 246 15.79 -6.68 -4.51
C ILE A 246 17.09 -5.91 -4.74
N SER A 247 17.98 -6.44 -5.57
CA SER A 247 19.28 -5.80 -5.85
C SER A 247 19.12 -4.39 -6.42
N MET A 248 18.15 -4.21 -7.34
CA MET A 248 17.84 -2.92 -7.96
C MET A 248 17.26 -1.93 -6.93
N ILE A 249 16.36 -2.41 -6.06
CA ILE A 249 15.77 -1.58 -5.00
C ILE A 249 16.84 -1.11 -4.01
N LEU A 250 17.72 -2.02 -3.58
CA LEU A 250 18.83 -1.67 -2.69
C LEU A 250 19.80 -0.67 -3.32
N GLN A 251 20.05 -0.79 -4.62
CA GLN A 251 20.87 0.17 -5.35
C GLN A 251 20.18 1.55 -5.42
N ALA A 252 18.87 1.58 -5.70
CA ALA A 252 18.08 2.81 -5.69
C ALA A 252 18.08 3.49 -4.31
N GLN A 253 17.99 2.73 -3.21
CA GLN A 253 18.09 3.29 -1.86
C GLN A 253 19.48 3.88 -1.53
N LYS A 254 20.54 3.29 -2.08
CA LYS A 254 21.93 3.79 -1.87
C LYS A 254 22.23 5.08 -2.63
N SER A 255 21.44 5.49 -3.59
CA SER A 255 21.62 6.74 -4.36
C SER A 255 21.38 8.01 -3.56
N GLY A 256 21.01 7.90 -2.27
CA GLY A 256 20.85 9.04 -1.34
C GLY A 256 19.44 9.64 -1.30
N GLN A 257 18.56 9.27 -2.23
CA GLN A 257 17.15 9.66 -2.19
C GLN A 257 16.26 8.41 -2.15
N PRO A 258 15.25 8.38 -1.23
CA PRO A 258 14.34 7.26 -1.19
C PRO A 258 13.54 7.16 -2.51
N PRO A 259 13.36 5.95 -3.06
CA PRO A 259 12.56 5.74 -4.26
C PRO A 259 11.15 6.35 -4.14
N VAL A 260 10.75 7.08 -5.18
CA VAL A 260 9.40 7.64 -5.27
C VAL A 260 8.42 6.54 -5.60
N VAL A 261 7.30 6.51 -4.87
CA VAL A 261 6.25 5.50 -5.00
C VAL A 261 4.94 6.21 -5.32
N GLU A 262 4.29 5.79 -6.39
CA GLU A 262 2.99 6.29 -6.81
C GLU A 262 1.91 5.26 -6.51
N ALA A 263 0.82 5.72 -5.92
CA ALA A 263 -0.39 4.94 -5.71
C ALA A 263 -1.42 5.30 -6.79
N TRP A 264 -1.91 4.30 -7.49
CA TRP A 264 -2.90 4.43 -8.56
C TRP A 264 -4.18 3.70 -8.19
N ASP A 265 -5.29 4.08 -8.79
CA ASP A 265 -6.56 3.40 -8.59
C ASP A 265 -6.52 1.94 -9.10
N ARG A 266 -7.54 1.17 -8.75
CA ARG A 266 -7.64 -0.25 -9.14
C ARG A 266 -7.65 -0.46 -10.66
N ALA A 267 -8.20 0.51 -11.41
CA ALA A 267 -8.22 0.48 -12.88
C ALA A 267 -6.89 0.94 -13.50
N ASN A 268 -5.92 1.39 -12.69
CA ASN A 268 -4.63 1.92 -13.11
C ASN A 268 -4.73 3.15 -14.05
N GLN A 269 -5.82 3.93 -13.90
CA GLN A 269 -6.12 5.08 -14.74
C GLN A 269 -5.81 6.40 -14.06
N LYS A 270 -6.09 6.50 -12.74
CA LYS A 270 -5.90 7.74 -11.98
C LYS A 270 -4.83 7.55 -10.91
N LYS A 271 -3.82 8.44 -10.90
CA LYS A 271 -2.89 8.57 -9.79
C LYS A 271 -3.63 9.17 -8.60
N LEU A 272 -3.65 8.44 -7.48
CA LEU A 272 -4.31 8.84 -6.24
C LEU A 272 -3.38 9.67 -5.37
N SER A 273 -2.14 9.23 -5.19
CA SER A 273 -1.18 9.92 -4.33
C SER A 273 0.26 9.56 -4.71
N GLN A 274 1.20 10.32 -4.18
CA GLN A 274 2.63 10.08 -4.32
C GLN A 274 3.27 10.06 -2.94
N GLY A 275 4.16 9.11 -2.74
CA GLY A 275 4.87 8.91 -1.49
C GLY A 275 6.32 8.46 -1.73
N ILE A 276 6.95 8.00 -0.68
CA ILE A 276 8.33 7.52 -0.69
C ILE A 276 8.43 6.13 -0.06
N LEU A 277 9.38 5.34 -0.53
CA LEU A 277 9.69 4.05 0.08
C LEU A 277 10.23 4.28 1.50
N LEU A 278 9.56 3.70 2.50
CA LEU A 278 9.93 3.82 3.91
C LEU A 278 10.86 2.68 4.35
N SER A 279 10.47 1.45 4.05
CA SER A 279 11.22 0.26 4.46
C SER A 279 10.94 -0.94 3.56
N MET A 280 11.85 -1.88 3.59
CA MET A 280 11.73 -3.21 3.01
C MET A 280 11.73 -4.22 4.14
N ASP A 281 10.92 -5.27 4.02
CA ASP A 281 10.90 -6.39 4.98
C ASP A 281 12.26 -7.10 4.98
N ASN A 282 12.57 -7.81 6.05
CA ASN A 282 13.78 -8.60 6.19
C ASN A 282 13.61 -10.07 5.78
N GLN A 283 12.40 -10.45 5.36
CA GLN A 283 12.04 -11.81 4.97
C GLN A 283 11.35 -11.84 3.61
N ILE A 284 11.73 -12.84 2.80
CA ILE A 284 11.07 -13.17 1.55
C ILE A 284 9.97 -14.19 1.88
N ASP A 285 8.79 -14.02 1.32
CA ASP A 285 7.74 -15.02 1.39
C ASP A 285 8.07 -16.17 0.42
N PRO A 286 8.42 -17.38 0.93
CA PRO A 286 8.85 -18.49 0.09
C PRO A 286 7.71 -19.07 -0.75
N ALA A 287 6.44 -18.84 -0.37
CA ALA A 287 5.28 -19.34 -1.12
C ALA A 287 5.05 -18.56 -2.42
N THR A 288 5.42 -17.28 -2.41
CA THR A 288 5.19 -16.38 -3.56
C THR A 288 6.48 -15.88 -4.21
N GLY A 289 7.66 -16.10 -3.59
CA GLY A 289 8.94 -15.55 -4.05
C GLY A 289 8.97 -14.02 -4.06
N THR A 290 8.24 -13.38 -3.14
CA THR A 290 8.12 -11.91 -3.08
C THR A 290 8.60 -11.37 -1.75
N ILE A 291 9.01 -10.10 -1.75
CA ILE A 291 9.35 -9.33 -0.55
C ILE A 291 8.33 -8.20 -0.35
N LYS A 292 7.98 -7.93 0.91
CA LYS A 292 7.09 -6.84 1.26
C LYS A 292 7.85 -5.53 1.39
N LEU A 293 7.28 -4.50 0.82
CA LEU A 293 7.76 -3.12 0.91
C LEU A 293 6.69 -2.26 1.56
N LYS A 294 7.12 -1.26 2.30
CA LYS A 294 6.26 -0.25 2.92
C LYS A 294 6.63 1.11 2.38
N ALA A 295 5.66 1.82 1.80
CA ALA A 295 5.80 3.20 1.39
C ALA A 295 4.91 4.10 2.27
N ARG A 296 5.35 5.33 2.49
CA ARG A 296 4.64 6.35 3.25
C ARG A 296 4.11 7.42 2.31
N PHE A 297 2.86 7.80 2.54
CA PHE A 297 2.14 8.85 1.82
C PHE A 297 1.61 9.87 2.82
N ASP A 298 1.68 11.15 2.52
CA ASP A 298 1.19 12.19 3.44
C ASP A 298 -0.35 12.23 3.48
N ASN A 299 -1.01 11.90 2.36
CA ASN A 299 -2.47 11.72 2.24
C ASN A 299 -3.30 12.93 2.67
N LEU A 300 -2.82 14.15 2.39
CA LEU A 300 -3.46 15.39 2.83
C LEU A 300 -4.86 15.63 2.24
N ASP A 301 -5.16 14.98 1.13
CA ASP A 301 -6.42 15.05 0.40
C ASP A 301 -7.39 13.90 0.74
N ASP A 302 -7.06 13.06 1.74
CA ASP A 302 -7.83 11.86 2.12
C ASP A 302 -8.14 10.91 0.93
N ALA A 303 -7.30 10.90 -0.11
CA ALA A 303 -7.52 10.05 -1.30
C ALA A 303 -7.28 8.56 -1.02
N LEU A 304 -6.52 8.22 0.01
CA LEU A 304 -6.20 6.85 0.41
C LEU A 304 -6.92 6.48 1.70
N PHE A 305 -7.65 5.37 1.67
CA PHE A 305 -8.36 4.82 2.83
C PHE A 305 -7.72 3.51 3.30
N SER A 306 -7.70 3.29 4.60
CA SER A 306 -7.19 2.02 5.18
C SER A 306 -7.93 0.82 4.60
N ASN A 307 -7.18 -0.26 4.31
CA ASN A 307 -7.63 -1.49 3.65
C ASN A 307 -8.04 -1.35 2.18
N GLN A 308 -7.81 -0.19 1.56
CA GLN A 308 -7.99 0.00 0.12
C GLN A 308 -6.88 -0.72 -0.66
N PHE A 309 -7.25 -1.39 -1.77
CA PHE A 309 -6.28 -1.92 -2.73
C PHE A 309 -5.90 -0.84 -3.74
N VAL A 310 -4.61 -0.71 -3.99
CA VAL A 310 -4.04 0.27 -4.92
C VAL A 310 -2.97 -0.40 -5.78
N ASN A 311 -2.86 0.05 -7.02
CA ASN A 311 -1.72 -0.31 -7.85
C ASN A 311 -0.55 0.61 -7.52
N ILE A 312 0.62 0.02 -7.33
CA ILE A 312 1.83 0.76 -6.98
C ILE A 312 2.76 0.78 -8.19
N ARG A 313 3.33 1.95 -8.44
CA ARG A 313 4.44 2.15 -9.36
C ARG A 313 5.59 2.80 -8.59
N MET A 314 6.65 2.05 -8.37
CA MET A 314 7.85 2.53 -7.67
C MET A 314 8.94 2.83 -8.69
N LYS A 315 9.39 4.08 -8.75
CA LYS A 315 10.50 4.48 -9.60
C LYS A 315 11.81 4.03 -8.95
N VAL A 316 12.52 3.10 -9.60
CA VAL A 316 13.77 2.55 -9.05
C VAL A 316 14.99 3.06 -9.79
N ASP A 317 14.86 3.45 -11.07
CA ASP A 317 15.97 3.94 -11.88
C ASP A 317 15.48 4.89 -12.96
N THR A 318 16.42 5.55 -13.64
CA THR A 318 16.15 6.31 -14.86
C THR A 318 17.24 5.93 -15.87
N LEU A 319 16.83 5.19 -16.89
CA LEU A 319 17.72 4.83 -17.99
C LEU A 319 18.04 6.09 -18.79
N THR A 320 19.20 6.68 -18.54
CA THR A 320 19.68 7.84 -19.28
C THR A 320 20.22 7.41 -20.64
N HIS A 321 19.94 8.20 -21.68
CA HIS A 321 20.38 7.93 -23.05
C HIS A 321 19.88 6.58 -23.63
N ALA A 322 18.71 6.11 -23.16
CA ALA A 322 18.11 4.90 -23.71
C ALA A 322 17.63 5.13 -25.16
N VAL A 323 17.99 4.25 -26.06
CA VAL A 323 17.45 4.26 -27.42
C VAL A 323 16.00 3.81 -27.36
N VAL A 324 15.07 4.64 -27.83
CA VAL A 324 13.63 4.32 -27.87
C VAL A 324 13.13 4.31 -29.29
N ALA A 325 12.28 3.33 -29.59
CA ALA A 325 11.57 3.21 -30.88
C ALA A 325 10.06 3.17 -30.61
N PRO A 326 9.21 3.64 -31.55
CA PRO A 326 7.79 3.44 -31.43
C PRO A 326 7.46 1.95 -31.33
N SER A 327 6.55 1.59 -30.41
CA SER A 327 6.17 0.17 -30.21
C SER A 327 5.58 -0.46 -31.47
N ALA A 328 4.94 0.34 -32.32
CA ALA A 328 4.41 -0.10 -33.65
C ALA A 328 5.51 -0.57 -34.60
N ALA A 329 6.75 -0.07 -34.46
CA ALA A 329 7.85 -0.46 -35.33
C ALA A 329 8.43 -1.86 -35.02
N VAL A 330 8.21 -2.36 -33.78
CA VAL A 330 8.77 -3.62 -33.30
C VAL A 330 7.84 -4.77 -33.69
N GLN A 331 8.37 -5.70 -34.51
CA GLN A 331 7.67 -6.88 -34.99
C GLN A 331 8.22 -8.15 -34.35
N MET A 332 7.39 -9.20 -34.28
CA MET A 332 7.78 -10.53 -33.84
C MET A 332 7.98 -11.45 -35.07
N GLY A 333 9.14 -12.02 -35.20
CA GLY A 333 9.47 -13.00 -36.25
C GLY A 333 9.88 -14.35 -35.67
N ASN A 334 10.18 -15.30 -36.54
CA ASN A 334 10.60 -16.66 -36.15
C ASN A 334 11.92 -16.67 -35.36
N GLU A 335 12.78 -15.69 -35.57
CA GLU A 335 14.09 -15.55 -34.92
C GLU A 335 14.10 -14.57 -33.76
N GLY A 336 12.93 -14.05 -33.35
CA GLY A 336 12.78 -13.06 -32.28
C GLY A 336 12.21 -11.73 -32.78
N ARG A 337 12.42 -10.67 -31.98
CA ARG A 337 11.94 -9.32 -32.29
C ARG A 337 12.85 -8.63 -33.27
N PHE A 338 12.25 -7.93 -34.25
CA PHE A 338 12.98 -7.20 -35.27
C PHE A 338 12.27 -5.89 -35.62
N VAL A 339 12.98 -5.00 -36.28
CA VAL A 339 12.47 -3.77 -36.88
C VAL A 339 12.89 -3.71 -38.35
N TRP A 340 12.09 -3.02 -39.18
CA TRP A 340 12.51 -2.65 -40.52
C TRP A 340 13.19 -1.28 -40.45
N VAL A 341 14.46 -1.23 -40.85
CA VAL A 341 15.27 -0.01 -40.92
C VAL A 341 15.27 0.47 -42.36
N VAL A 342 15.01 1.77 -42.54
CA VAL A 342 15.11 2.44 -43.85
C VAL A 342 16.51 3.03 -44.02
N ASN A 343 17.17 2.73 -45.12
CA ASN A 343 18.48 3.30 -45.46
C ASN A 343 18.34 4.60 -46.31
N ASP A 344 19.45 5.28 -46.58
CA ASP A 344 19.50 6.53 -47.35
C ASP A 344 19.03 6.36 -48.81
N LYS A 345 18.90 5.11 -49.32
CA LYS A 345 18.39 4.79 -50.66
C LYS A 345 16.91 4.43 -50.67
N ASN A 346 16.20 4.65 -49.54
CA ASN A 346 14.81 4.23 -49.33
C ASN A 346 14.59 2.72 -49.54
N GLU A 347 15.56 1.91 -49.12
CA GLU A 347 15.43 0.46 -49.09
C GLU A 347 15.31 0.00 -47.64
N VAL A 348 14.49 -1.02 -47.39
CA VAL A 348 14.32 -1.57 -46.05
C VAL A 348 15.19 -2.79 -45.81
N SER A 349 15.77 -2.85 -44.60
CA SER A 349 16.49 -4.04 -44.14
C SER A 349 15.95 -4.49 -42.80
N LYS A 350 15.81 -5.80 -42.61
CA LYS A 350 15.39 -6.41 -41.37
C LYS A 350 16.54 -6.39 -40.36
N ARG A 351 16.34 -5.78 -39.20
CA ARG A 351 17.34 -5.76 -38.13
C ARG A 351 16.77 -6.38 -36.90
N GLN A 352 17.44 -7.38 -36.35
CA GLN A 352 17.07 -7.98 -35.07
C GLN A 352 17.38 -7.02 -33.93
N VAL A 353 16.45 -6.93 -32.97
CA VAL A 353 16.56 -6.05 -31.82
C VAL A 353 16.21 -6.76 -30.52
N THR A 354 16.90 -6.39 -29.45
CA THR A 354 16.52 -6.77 -28.10
C THR A 354 15.77 -5.61 -27.47
N THR A 355 14.54 -5.86 -27.03
CA THR A 355 13.69 -4.84 -26.42
C THR A 355 13.76 -4.93 -24.91
N GLY A 356 13.77 -3.78 -24.25
CA GLY A 356 13.63 -3.63 -22.83
C GLY A 356 12.19 -3.29 -22.42
N ILE A 357 12.05 -2.31 -21.53
CA ILE A 357 10.77 -1.85 -20.99
C ILE A 357 9.98 -1.04 -22.03
N GLN A 358 8.66 -1.11 -21.91
CA GLN A 358 7.74 -0.26 -22.67
C GLN A 358 7.37 0.99 -21.83
N TYR A 359 7.43 2.15 -22.46
CA TYR A 359 7.08 3.43 -21.86
C TYR A 359 6.09 4.18 -22.77
N GLY A 360 4.81 4.13 -22.43
CA GLY A 360 3.73 4.66 -23.26
C GLY A 360 3.69 3.98 -24.64
N GLN A 361 3.82 4.77 -25.70
CA GLN A 361 3.90 4.29 -27.08
C GLN A 361 5.32 3.97 -27.57
N TRP A 362 6.31 4.09 -26.69
CA TRP A 362 7.72 3.83 -26.97
C TRP A 362 8.17 2.53 -26.30
N VAL A 363 9.14 1.87 -26.91
CA VAL A 363 9.83 0.71 -26.33
C VAL A 363 11.33 0.99 -26.32
N VAL A 364 11.98 0.68 -25.18
CA VAL A 364 13.43 0.78 -25.06
C VAL A 364 14.07 -0.35 -25.86
N ILE A 365 15.06 -0.02 -26.68
CA ILE A 365 15.89 -0.98 -27.41
C ILE A 365 17.21 -1.11 -26.67
N THR A 366 17.51 -2.30 -26.17
CA THR A 366 18.74 -2.57 -25.41
C THR A 366 19.91 -3.02 -26.29
N ALA A 367 19.61 -3.55 -27.48
CA ALA A 367 20.62 -3.94 -28.44
C ALA A 367 20.03 -4.00 -29.87
N GLY A 368 20.89 -3.78 -30.88
CA GLY A 368 20.55 -3.96 -32.29
C GLY A 368 20.14 -2.68 -33.01
N LEU A 369 20.00 -1.52 -32.33
CA LEU A 369 19.58 -0.28 -32.97
C LEU A 369 20.20 0.93 -32.27
N ASP A 370 20.62 1.92 -33.05
CA ASP A 370 21.15 3.19 -32.57
C ASP A 370 20.09 4.29 -32.62
N ALA A 371 20.33 5.39 -31.91
CA ALA A 371 19.48 6.57 -31.98
C ALA A 371 19.66 7.28 -33.34
N GLY A 372 18.59 7.87 -33.86
CA GLY A 372 18.59 8.58 -35.15
C GLY A 372 18.37 7.67 -36.37
N VAL A 373 18.15 6.37 -36.16
CA VAL A 373 17.86 5.42 -37.25
C VAL A 373 16.36 5.49 -37.59
N GLN A 374 16.03 5.48 -38.88
CA GLN A 374 14.67 5.52 -39.36
C GLN A 374 14.09 4.12 -39.38
N VAL A 375 12.96 3.90 -38.67
CA VAL A 375 12.27 2.61 -38.57
C VAL A 375 10.85 2.70 -39.09
N VAL A 376 10.38 1.65 -39.76
CA VAL A 376 9.02 1.57 -40.33
C VAL A 376 8.03 1.31 -39.19
N THR A 377 6.96 2.08 -39.13
CA THR A 377 5.89 1.98 -38.13
C THR A 377 4.58 1.43 -38.72
N ASP A 378 4.34 1.59 -40.00
CA ASP A 378 3.14 1.10 -40.71
C ASP A 378 3.47 0.72 -42.13
N GLY A 379 2.62 -0.12 -42.75
CA GLY A 379 2.87 -0.66 -44.10
C GLY A 379 3.80 -1.88 -44.17
N ILE A 380 4.01 -2.55 -43.04
CA ILE A 380 5.02 -3.61 -42.84
C ILE A 380 4.71 -4.90 -43.57
N ASP A 381 3.44 -5.24 -43.80
CA ASP A 381 2.97 -6.55 -44.32
C ASP A 381 3.49 -6.90 -45.73
N ARG A 382 3.94 -5.91 -46.48
CA ARG A 382 4.41 -6.06 -47.88
C ARG A 382 5.92 -5.97 -48.02
N LEU A 383 6.64 -5.84 -46.90
CA LEU A 383 8.08 -5.63 -46.94
C LEU A 383 8.83 -6.94 -47.02
N THR A 384 9.85 -6.95 -47.89
CA THR A 384 10.84 -8.00 -48.00
C THR A 384 12.22 -7.37 -47.88
N GLU A 385 13.25 -8.16 -47.57
CA GLU A 385 14.63 -7.68 -47.46
C GLU A 385 15.06 -6.99 -48.78
N GLY A 386 15.56 -5.75 -48.65
CA GLY A 386 15.99 -4.92 -49.77
C GLY A 386 14.84 -4.31 -50.59
N ALA A 387 13.59 -4.36 -50.12
CA ALA A 387 12.48 -3.71 -50.81
C ALA A 387 12.64 -2.19 -50.83
N ALA A 388 12.38 -1.56 -51.97
CA ALA A 388 12.31 -0.10 -52.08
C ALA A 388 10.96 0.39 -51.58
N VAL A 389 10.96 1.43 -50.74
CA VAL A 389 9.77 1.98 -50.08
C VAL A 389 9.60 3.47 -50.39
N GLU A 390 8.36 3.93 -50.32
CA GLU A 390 8.01 5.33 -50.39
C GLU A 390 7.53 5.76 -49.02
N ILE A 391 8.25 6.71 -48.39
CA ILE A 391 7.90 7.21 -47.04
C ILE A 391 6.75 8.19 -47.18
N VAL A 392 5.57 7.80 -46.68
CA VAL A 392 4.37 8.65 -46.64
C VAL A 392 4.33 9.36 -45.28
N PRO A 393 4.11 10.70 -45.27
CA PRO A 393 3.98 11.42 -44.02
C PRO A 393 2.84 10.84 -43.19
N SER A 394 3.11 10.58 -41.87
CA SER A 394 2.08 10.17 -40.94
C SER A 394 1.04 11.29 -40.77
N ALA A 395 -0.24 10.98 -40.97
CA ALA A 395 -1.35 11.91 -40.77
C ALA A 395 -1.66 12.20 -39.29
N SER A 396 -0.86 11.75 -38.34
CA SER A 396 -1.06 11.96 -36.91
C SER A 396 -0.09 12.97 -36.33
N THR A 397 -0.65 14.11 -36.03
CA THR A 397 -0.26 15.18 -35.11
C THR A 397 1.01 14.92 -34.30
N GLU A 398 2.02 15.69 -34.62
CA GLU A 398 3.15 16.07 -33.78
C GLU A 398 2.69 16.41 -32.35
N LYS A 399 2.72 15.45 -31.43
CA LYS A 399 2.79 15.75 -30.01
C LYS A 399 4.25 15.61 -29.60
N THR A 400 4.94 16.74 -29.67
CA THR A 400 6.24 17.02 -29.09
C THR A 400 6.36 16.38 -27.70
N PRO A 401 7.48 15.69 -27.38
CA PRO A 401 7.71 15.22 -26.03
C PRO A 401 7.76 16.42 -25.08
N VAL A 402 6.98 16.35 -24.01
CA VAL A 402 6.91 17.35 -22.95
C VAL A 402 8.31 17.62 -22.43
N THR A 403 8.86 18.74 -22.82
CA THR A 403 10.04 19.34 -22.19
C THR A 403 9.69 19.63 -20.73
N THR A 404 10.51 19.16 -19.85
CA THR A 404 10.63 19.48 -18.43
C THR A 404 10.14 20.90 -18.11
N GLY A 405 8.98 21.02 -17.46
CA GLY A 405 8.59 22.20 -16.70
C GLY A 405 8.99 21.96 -15.24
N GLU A 406 10.01 22.65 -14.77
CA GLU A 406 10.25 22.87 -13.34
C GLU A 406 9.03 23.56 -12.75
N PRO A 407 8.53 23.14 -11.58
CA PRO A 407 7.58 23.93 -10.83
C PRO A 407 8.32 25.01 -10.03
N ARG A 408 7.90 26.25 -10.19
CA ARG A 408 8.15 27.31 -9.23
C ARG A 408 7.36 27.10 -7.95
#